data_e854b7e22c7af197aac8d59a3d3db3d5
#
_entry.id   e854b7e22c7af197aac8d59a3d3db3d5
#
_cell.length_a   1.000
_cell.length_b   1.000
_cell.length_c   1.000
_cell.angle_alpha   90.00
_cell.angle_beta   90.00
_cell.angle_gamma   90.00
#
_symmetry.space_group_name_H-M   'P 1'
#
loop_
_entity.id
_entity.type
_entity.pdbx_description
1 polymer ?
#
loop_
_entity_poly.entity_id
_entity_poly.type
_entity_poly.pdbx_seq_one_letter_code
_entity_poly.pdbx_strand_id
1 'polypeptide(L)'
;MPTGHGAANRVAIVGASSLRGKELKLILEERNFPAGDIVLLDEPVMAGTLTEVGGEPAFIRALDEESFEGARFAFFAGSQQDAEQNWQVAQRSGATVIDLTGALAASGQSTSWIPAFATVLLPRPGAHASKADAPGATPADRQPRSIAYSSPGSGVIVACTIAAALAKLSPLRTVQMLFPPVSERDQAGVDELESQTANLLSFRPIAQSVFDAQVAFNLLAGYGDECKPSLAEVREAIARDTSEYLAGRVAVPALQLVQAPVFYGYAVAAYAEFAAPPPHEQLEAAFASLGVKLAASAEPAPNNVSVAGESEIHIARIEPDPSVASGAWIWGVADNLRLAAVNAVRIAEELVAKPPVQ
;
A
#
# COMPACT_ATOMS: atom_id res chain seq x y z
N MET A 1 -27.50 -32.88 2.74
CA MET A 1 -27.86 -31.47 2.91
C MET A 1 -26.69 -30.66 2.45
N PRO A 2 -26.72 -29.92 1.33
CA PRO A 2 -25.62 -29.07 0.94
C PRO A 2 -25.61 -27.84 1.86
N THR A 3 -24.52 -27.65 2.56
CA THR A 3 -24.19 -26.44 3.34
C THR A 3 -24.21 -25.25 2.39
N GLY A 4 -24.99 -24.23 2.73
CA GLY A 4 -25.16 -23.03 1.90
C GLY A 4 -23.81 -22.41 1.53
N HIS A 5 -23.54 -22.41 0.25
CA HIS A 5 -22.50 -21.56 -0.32
C HIS A 5 -22.99 -20.12 -0.13
N GLY A 6 -22.27 -19.35 0.69
CA GLY A 6 -22.48 -17.90 0.74
C GLY A 6 -22.44 -17.36 -0.68
N ALA A 7 -23.35 -16.44 -1.01
CA ALA A 7 -23.41 -15.84 -2.33
C ALA A 7 -22.03 -15.36 -2.74
N ALA A 8 -21.48 -15.92 -3.82
CA ALA A 8 -20.16 -15.58 -4.30
C ALA A 8 -20.13 -14.09 -4.68
N ASN A 9 -19.13 -13.36 -4.20
CA ASN A 9 -19.01 -11.93 -4.44
C ASN A 9 -18.50 -11.68 -5.86
N ARG A 10 -19.15 -10.83 -6.63
CA ARG A 10 -18.55 -10.29 -7.85
C ARG A 10 -17.56 -9.19 -7.48
N VAL A 11 -16.37 -9.24 -8.05
CA VAL A 11 -15.27 -8.31 -7.81
C VAL A 11 -14.88 -7.63 -9.12
N ALA A 12 -14.81 -6.31 -9.12
CA ALA A 12 -14.27 -5.53 -10.24
C ALA A 12 -12.88 -5.02 -9.89
N ILE A 13 -11.91 -5.18 -10.82
CA ILE A 13 -10.55 -4.65 -10.71
C ILE A 13 -10.36 -3.64 -11.84
N VAL A 14 -10.27 -2.35 -11.49
CA VAL A 14 -9.97 -1.25 -12.42
C VAL A 14 -8.46 -1.04 -12.47
N GLY A 15 -7.89 -0.95 -13.67
CA GLY A 15 -6.46 -0.94 -13.90
C GLY A 15 -5.85 -2.34 -13.82
N ALA A 16 -6.56 -3.34 -14.35
CA ALA A 16 -6.16 -4.75 -14.29
C ALA A 16 -4.85 -5.06 -15.02
N SER A 17 -4.42 -4.23 -15.97
CA SER A 17 -3.15 -4.35 -16.68
C SER A 17 -1.96 -3.76 -15.92
N SER A 18 -2.19 -2.90 -14.93
CA SER A 18 -1.14 -2.29 -14.09
C SER A 18 -0.41 -3.34 -13.25
N LEU A 19 0.77 -3.01 -12.77
CA LEU A 19 1.52 -3.90 -11.85
C LEU A 19 0.71 -4.21 -10.59
N ARG A 20 0.06 -3.20 -10.00
CA ARG A 20 -0.79 -3.35 -8.81
C ARG A 20 -2.04 -4.18 -9.09
N GLY A 21 -2.69 -3.99 -10.26
CA GLY A 21 -3.87 -4.75 -10.66
C GLY A 21 -3.55 -6.23 -10.88
N LYS A 22 -2.43 -6.53 -11.51
CA LYS A 22 -1.93 -7.91 -11.68
C LYS A 22 -1.66 -8.58 -10.34
N GLU A 23 -0.96 -7.89 -9.45
CA GLU A 23 -0.65 -8.41 -8.11
C GLU A 23 -1.91 -8.61 -7.27
N LEU A 24 -2.84 -7.64 -7.30
CA LEU A 24 -4.12 -7.74 -6.60
C LEU A 24 -4.91 -8.99 -7.02
N LYS A 25 -4.95 -9.28 -8.33
CA LYS A 25 -5.59 -10.48 -8.86
C LYS A 25 -4.96 -11.75 -8.27
N LEU A 26 -3.63 -11.85 -8.28
CA LEU A 26 -2.88 -12.98 -7.72
C LEU A 26 -3.19 -13.15 -6.22
N ILE A 27 -3.22 -12.06 -5.45
CA ILE A 27 -3.51 -12.12 -4.01
C ILE A 27 -4.94 -12.58 -3.74
N LEU A 28 -5.94 -12.15 -4.52
CA LEU A 28 -7.32 -12.64 -4.39
C LEU A 28 -7.39 -14.16 -4.59
N GLU A 29 -6.65 -14.70 -5.57
CA GLU A 29 -6.58 -16.13 -5.85
C GLU A 29 -5.84 -16.89 -4.74
N GLU A 30 -4.63 -16.48 -4.35
CA GLU A 30 -3.82 -17.14 -3.33
C GLU A 30 -4.51 -17.19 -1.96
N ARG A 31 -5.23 -16.13 -1.61
CA ARG A 31 -5.96 -16.05 -0.34
C ARG A 31 -7.33 -16.74 -0.39
N ASN A 32 -7.67 -17.35 -1.54
CA ASN A 32 -8.99 -17.95 -1.75
C ASN A 32 -10.12 -16.98 -1.37
N PHE A 33 -9.97 -15.70 -1.77
CA PHE A 33 -11.02 -14.72 -1.52
C PHE A 33 -12.35 -15.22 -2.14
N PRO A 34 -13.49 -15.14 -1.44
CA PRO A 34 -14.75 -15.70 -1.92
C PRO A 34 -15.34 -14.87 -3.08
N ALA A 35 -14.60 -14.74 -4.18
CA ALA A 35 -15.03 -14.14 -5.43
C ALA A 35 -15.64 -15.21 -6.33
N GLY A 36 -16.88 -15.02 -6.73
CA GLY A 36 -17.54 -15.92 -7.70
C GLY A 36 -17.33 -15.48 -9.15
N ASP A 37 -16.97 -14.23 -9.34
CA ASP A 37 -16.69 -13.63 -10.64
C ASP A 37 -15.71 -12.46 -10.43
N ILE A 38 -14.60 -12.44 -11.18
CA ILE A 38 -13.64 -11.35 -11.20
C ILE A 38 -13.66 -10.69 -12.56
N VAL A 39 -14.14 -9.44 -12.61
CA VAL A 39 -14.18 -8.63 -13.82
C VAL A 39 -12.94 -7.76 -13.89
N LEU A 40 -12.18 -7.91 -14.96
CA LEU A 40 -10.96 -7.16 -15.23
C LEU A 40 -11.30 -5.97 -16.13
N LEU A 41 -11.06 -4.77 -15.64
CA LEU A 41 -11.41 -3.50 -16.27
C LEU A 41 -10.16 -2.63 -16.46
N ASP A 42 -10.10 -1.96 -17.60
CA ASP A 42 -9.00 -1.05 -17.90
C ASP A 42 -9.42 -0.02 -18.96
N GLU A 43 -8.49 0.86 -19.32
CA GLU A 43 -8.67 1.81 -20.41
C GLU A 43 -9.02 1.08 -21.73
N PRO A 44 -9.78 1.72 -22.64
CA PRO A 44 -10.19 1.10 -23.90
C PRO A 44 -9.04 0.51 -24.73
N VAL A 45 -7.84 1.08 -24.65
CA VAL A 45 -6.66 0.59 -25.38
C VAL A 45 -6.22 -0.80 -24.90
N MET A 46 -6.51 -1.17 -23.66
CA MET A 46 -6.18 -2.46 -23.07
C MET A 46 -7.30 -3.50 -23.26
N ALA A 47 -8.49 -3.09 -23.74
CA ALA A 47 -9.61 -3.98 -23.94
C ALA A 47 -9.28 -5.09 -24.96
N GLY A 48 -9.70 -6.32 -24.66
CA GLY A 48 -9.39 -7.50 -25.46
C GLY A 48 -8.04 -8.15 -25.15
N THR A 49 -7.23 -7.58 -24.25
CA THR A 49 -6.00 -8.23 -23.80
C THR A 49 -6.34 -9.51 -23.06
N LEU A 50 -5.73 -10.62 -23.50
CA LEU A 50 -5.90 -11.93 -22.86
C LEU A 50 -5.04 -12.01 -21.60
N THR A 51 -5.63 -12.50 -20.54
CA THR A 51 -4.99 -12.81 -19.25
C THR A 51 -5.61 -14.09 -18.69
N GLU A 52 -5.35 -14.40 -17.44
CA GLU A 52 -5.85 -15.57 -16.73
C GLU A 52 -6.46 -15.18 -15.39
N VAL A 53 -7.53 -15.83 -14.99
CA VAL A 53 -8.16 -15.71 -13.66
C VAL A 53 -8.49 -17.11 -13.18
N GLY A 54 -7.94 -17.52 -12.04
CA GLY A 54 -8.21 -18.85 -11.46
C GLY A 54 -7.81 -20.02 -12.36
N GLY A 55 -6.81 -19.86 -13.23
CA GLY A 55 -6.39 -20.87 -14.21
C GLY A 55 -7.21 -20.87 -15.50
N GLU A 56 -8.18 -19.98 -15.65
CA GLU A 56 -9.03 -19.88 -16.86
C GLU A 56 -8.70 -18.62 -17.67
N PRO A 57 -8.74 -18.70 -19.02
CA PRO A 57 -8.54 -17.53 -19.87
C PRO A 57 -9.60 -16.45 -19.58
N ALA A 58 -9.16 -15.22 -19.40
CA ALA A 58 -10.00 -14.05 -19.17
C ALA A 58 -9.56 -12.89 -20.06
N PHE A 59 -10.49 -11.99 -20.37
CA PHE A 59 -10.21 -10.80 -21.16
C PHE A 59 -10.38 -9.55 -20.32
N ILE A 60 -9.47 -8.60 -20.46
CA ILE A 60 -9.65 -7.25 -19.95
C ILE A 60 -10.74 -6.56 -20.77
N ARG A 61 -11.70 -5.94 -20.08
CA ARG A 61 -12.81 -5.19 -20.69
C ARG A 61 -12.54 -3.69 -20.56
N ALA A 62 -13.09 -2.93 -21.50
CA ALA A 62 -13.09 -1.47 -21.36
C ALA A 62 -13.96 -1.07 -20.15
N LEU A 63 -13.48 -0.08 -19.40
CA LEU A 63 -14.20 0.51 -18.29
C LEU A 63 -15.34 1.38 -18.82
N ASP A 64 -16.58 1.12 -18.36
CA ASP A 64 -17.78 1.86 -18.65
C ASP A 64 -18.72 1.96 -17.43
N GLU A 65 -19.85 2.65 -17.57
CA GLU A 65 -20.79 2.85 -16.46
C GLU A 65 -21.46 1.56 -15.97
N GLU A 66 -21.62 0.55 -16.85
CA GLU A 66 -22.27 -0.74 -16.55
C GLU A 66 -21.29 -1.75 -15.94
N SER A 67 -20.00 -1.46 -15.98
CA SER A 67 -18.91 -2.37 -15.57
C SER A 67 -19.01 -2.83 -14.11
N PHE A 68 -19.68 -2.04 -13.25
CA PHE A 68 -19.82 -2.31 -11.83
C PHE A 68 -21.12 -2.98 -11.43
N GLU A 69 -22.01 -3.33 -12.38
CA GLU A 69 -23.29 -3.97 -12.10
C GLU A 69 -23.10 -5.29 -11.35
N GLY A 70 -23.76 -5.41 -10.20
CA GLY A 70 -23.69 -6.59 -9.33
C GLY A 70 -22.33 -6.79 -8.64
N ALA A 71 -21.38 -5.87 -8.79
CA ALA A 71 -20.13 -5.93 -8.06
C ALA A 71 -20.35 -5.63 -6.57
N ARG A 72 -19.83 -6.51 -5.71
CA ARG A 72 -19.76 -6.25 -4.26
C ARG A 72 -18.57 -5.41 -3.89
N PHE A 73 -17.45 -5.60 -4.57
CA PHE A 73 -16.23 -4.83 -4.39
C PHE A 73 -15.73 -4.29 -5.72
N ALA A 74 -15.26 -3.04 -5.71
CA ALA A 74 -14.56 -2.41 -6.81
C ALA A 74 -13.20 -1.92 -6.32
N PHE A 75 -12.12 -2.56 -6.79
CA PHE A 75 -10.75 -2.19 -6.48
C PHE A 75 -10.22 -1.28 -7.59
N PHE A 76 -9.68 -0.12 -7.20
CA PHE A 76 -9.00 0.80 -8.11
C PHE A 76 -7.49 0.66 -7.92
N ALA A 77 -6.84 -0.02 -8.87
CA ALA A 77 -5.42 -0.35 -8.82
C ALA A 77 -4.58 0.30 -9.94
N GLY A 78 -5.24 0.97 -10.88
CA GLY A 78 -4.63 1.63 -12.03
C GLY A 78 -4.21 3.07 -11.77
N SER A 79 -4.69 3.99 -12.61
CA SER A 79 -4.38 5.41 -12.50
C SER A 79 -5.22 6.11 -11.42
N GLN A 80 -4.70 7.22 -10.89
CA GLN A 80 -5.47 8.10 -10.00
C GLN A 80 -6.69 8.68 -10.71
N GLN A 81 -6.53 9.01 -12.00
CA GLN A 81 -7.60 9.56 -12.83
C GLN A 81 -8.79 8.60 -12.93
N ASP A 82 -8.55 7.30 -13.16
CA ASP A 82 -9.62 6.31 -13.23
C ASP A 82 -10.37 6.21 -11.90
N ALA A 83 -9.65 6.25 -10.79
CA ALA A 83 -10.27 6.25 -9.47
C ALA A 83 -11.15 7.48 -9.27
N GLU A 84 -10.65 8.69 -9.54
CA GLU A 84 -11.38 9.95 -9.39
C GLU A 84 -12.66 10.01 -10.24
N GLN A 85 -12.59 9.51 -11.47
CA GLN A 85 -13.71 9.56 -12.41
C GLN A 85 -14.77 8.52 -12.14
N ASN A 86 -14.39 7.32 -11.67
CA ASN A 86 -15.29 6.17 -11.69
C ASN A 86 -15.73 5.66 -10.30
N TRP A 87 -15.09 6.07 -9.21
CA TRP A 87 -15.43 5.56 -7.88
C TRP A 87 -16.89 5.80 -7.49
N GLN A 88 -17.49 6.95 -7.88
CA GLN A 88 -18.89 7.25 -7.60
C GLN A 88 -19.85 6.39 -8.42
N VAL A 89 -19.45 6.00 -9.64
CA VAL A 89 -20.23 5.07 -10.47
C VAL A 89 -20.26 3.71 -9.79
N ALA A 90 -19.09 3.17 -9.40
CA ALA A 90 -19.00 1.92 -8.66
C ALA A 90 -19.82 1.95 -7.37
N GLN A 91 -19.77 3.04 -6.62
CA GLN A 91 -20.52 3.22 -5.40
C GLN A 91 -22.05 3.25 -5.65
N ARG A 92 -22.53 3.96 -6.67
CA ARG A 92 -23.95 4.00 -7.04
C ARG A 92 -24.48 2.63 -7.50
N SER A 93 -23.62 1.79 -8.07
CA SER A 93 -23.94 0.40 -8.41
C SER A 93 -23.99 -0.53 -7.18
N GLY A 94 -23.72 -0.02 -5.98
CA GLY A 94 -23.75 -0.77 -4.73
C GLY A 94 -22.42 -1.42 -4.35
N ALA A 95 -21.35 -1.21 -5.13
CA ALA A 95 -20.05 -1.77 -4.81
C ALA A 95 -19.38 -1.02 -3.65
N THR A 96 -18.70 -1.77 -2.79
CA THR A 96 -17.76 -1.19 -1.84
C THR A 96 -16.46 -0.86 -2.56
N VAL A 97 -16.08 0.41 -2.55
CA VAL A 97 -14.87 0.89 -3.23
C VAL A 97 -13.65 0.72 -2.34
N ILE A 98 -12.58 0.15 -2.90
CA ILE A 98 -11.26 0.03 -2.27
C ILE A 98 -10.22 0.62 -3.23
N ASP A 99 -9.68 1.77 -2.86
CA ASP A 99 -8.70 2.52 -3.65
C ASP A 99 -7.27 2.18 -3.24
N LEU A 100 -6.45 1.75 -4.20
CA LEU A 100 -5.01 1.53 -4.05
C LEU A 100 -4.20 2.65 -4.73
N THR A 101 -4.85 3.60 -5.39
CA THR A 101 -4.17 4.68 -6.11
C THR A 101 -3.79 5.85 -5.20
N GLY A 102 -4.47 5.97 -4.05
CA GLY A 102 -4.35 7.08 -3.11
C GLY A 102 -5.15 8.33 -3.50
N ALA A 103 -5.82 8.35 -4.65
CA ALA A 103 -6.58 9.51 -5.14
C ALA A 103 -7.73 9.88 -4.19
N LEU A 104 -8.47 8.89 -3.71
CA LEU A 104 -9.61 9.12 -2.83
C LEU A 104 -9.18 9.53 -1.41
N ALA A 105 -8.04 9.06 -0.93
CA ALA A 105 -7.48 9.51 0.33
C ALA A 105 -7.03 10.97 0.23
N ALA A 106 -6.30 11.33 -0.84
CA ALA A 106 -5.81 12.68 -1.07
C ALA A 106 -6.95 13.72 -1.18
N SER A 107 -8.11 13.32 -1.72
CA SER A 107 -9.31 14.17 -1.83
C SER A 107 -10.25 14.08 -0.62
N GLY A 108 -9.92 13.30 0.41
CA GLY A 108 -10.77 13.11 1.60
C GLY A 108 -12.07 12.34 1.35
N GLN A 109 -12.15 11.59 0.26
CA GLN A 109 -13.33 10.83 -0.15
C GLN A 109 -13.34 9.39 0.38
N SER A 110 -12.25 8.93 0.98
CA SER A 110 -12.12 7.58 1.54
C SER A 110 -11.53 7.61 2.94
N THR A 111 -11.60 6.46 3.59
CA THR A 111 -10.93 6.22 4.88
C THR A 111 -9.79 5.25 4.66
N SER A 112 -8.56 5.69 4.96
CA SER A 112 -7.38 4.84 4.93
C SER A 112 -7.46 3.77 6.01
N TRP A 113 -7.17 2.51 5.65
CA TRP A 113 -7.25 1.40 6.57
C TRP A 113 -6.12 0.38 6.37
N ILE A 114 -5.45 0.06 7.49
CA ILE A 114 -4.47 -1.02 7.57
C ILE A 114 -5.00 -2.03 8.58
N PRO A 115 -5.66 -3.14 8.14
CA PRO A 115 -6.29 -4.11 9.03
C PRO A 115 -5.34 -4.72 10.05
N ALA A 116 -4.07 -4.89 9.73
CA ALA A 116 -3.05 -5.39 10.66
C ALA A 116 -2.95 -4.61 11.98
N PHE A 117 -3.39 -3.35 11.99
CA PHE A 117 -3.35 -2.49 13.18
C PHE A 117 -4.66 -2.48 13.98
N ALA A 118 -5.74 -3.04 13.44
CA ALA A 118 -7.06 -2.97 14.07
C ALA A 118 -7.10 -3.56 15.49
N THR A 119 -6.25 -4.55 15.75
CA THR A 119 -6.16 -5.23 17.06
C THR A 119 -5.14 -4.60 18.00
N VAL A 120 -4.20 -3.80 17.49
CA VAL A 120 -3.02 -3.35 18.25
C VAL A 120 -3.07 -1.87 18.59
N LEU A 121 -3.54 -1.01 17.70
CA LEU A 121 -3.47 0.44 17.87
C LEU A 121 -4.74 1.20 17.51
N LEU A 122 -5.53 0.71 16.57
CA LEU A 122 -6.59 1.50 15.95
C LEU A 122 -7.87 0.69 15.82
N PRO A 123 -9.01 1.10 16.42
CA PRO A 123 -10.28 0.50 16.11
C PRO A 123 -10.60 0.68 14.61
N ARG A 124 -11.45 -0.22 14.08
CA ARG A 124 -11.96 -0.17 12.70
C ARG A 124 -12.40 1.25 12.34
N PRO A 125 -12.05 1.78 11.16
CA PRO A 125 -12.62 3.02 10.67
C PRO A 125 -14.15 2.95 10.70
N GLY A 126 -14.81 3.95 11.27
CA GLY A 126 -16.26 3.96 11.49
C GLY A 126 -16.73 3.35 12.82
N ALA A 127 -15.84 2.78 13.64
CA ALA A 127 -16.16 2.34 15.01
C ALA A 127 -16.17 3.51 16.03
N HIS A 128 -15.79 4.71 15.61
CA HIS A 128 -15.98 5.91 16.44
C HIS A 128 -17.42 6.38 16.35
N ALA A 129 -17.97 6.80 17.48
CA ALA A 129 -19.26 7.48 17.53
C ALA A 129 -19.35 8.49 16.38
N SER A 130 -20.20 8.17 15.41
CA SER A 130 -20.41 9.01 14.24
C SER A 130 -20.97 10.35 14.75
N LYS A 131 -20.76 11.44 14.00
CA LYS A 131 -21.51 12.68 14.26
C LYS A 131 -23.02 12.43 14.29
N ALA A 132 -23.47 11.33 13.69
CA ALA A 132 -24.85 10.85 13.71
C ALA A 132 -25.34 10.48 15.13
N ASP A 133 -24.43 10.09 16.02
CA ASP A 133 -24.75 9.70 17.41
C ASP A 133 -24.62 10.88 18.38
N ALA A 134 -24.21 12.06 17.90
CA ALA A 134 -24.11 13.26 18.72
C ALA A 134 -25.50 13.82 19.02
N PRO A 135 -25.76 14.29 20.26
CA PRO A 135 -26.97 15.02 20.55
C PRO A 135 -27.10 16.26 19.65
N GLY A 136 -28.15 16.29 18.79
CA GLY A 136 -28.37 17.36 17.81
C GLY A 136 -27.93 17.05 16.38
N ALA A 137 -27.54 15.82 16.06
CA ALA A 137 -27.20 15.40 14.70
C ALA A 137 -28.36 15.66 13.72
N THR A 138 -28.06 16.31 12.60
CA THR A 138 -29.01 16.63 11.52
C THR A 138 -29.34 15.38 10.68
N PRO A 139 -30.44 15.39 9.89
CA PRO A 139 -30.71 14.30 8.93
C PRO A 139 -29.56 14.07 7.94
N ALA A 140 -28.80 15.11 7.57
CA ALA A 140 -27.63 15.01 6.71
C ALA A 140 -26.45 14.27 7.41
N ASP A 141 -26.31 14.39 8.72
CA ASP A 141 -25.30 13.66 9.50
C ASP A 141 -25.65 12.17 9.65
N ARG A 142 -26.94 11.83 9.47
CA ARG A 142 -27.47 10.46 9.60
C ARG A 142 -27.53 9.67 8.30
N GLN A 143 -27.24 10.30 7.15
CA GLN A 143 -27.14 9.54 5.91
C GLN A 143 -25.96 8.54 6.06
N PRO A 144 -26.19 7.26 5.71
CA PRO A 144 -25.10 6.29 5.66
C PRO A 144 -24.10 6.85 4.64
N ARG A 145 -22.96 7.35 5.13
CA ARG A 145 -21.86 7.68 4.25
C ARG A 145 -21.45 6.36 3.63
N SER A 146 -21.72 6.22 2.34
CA SER A 146 -21.16 5.13 1.57
C SER A 146 -19.65 5.32 1.60
N ILE A 147 -18.98 4.46 2.38
CA ILE A 147 -17.58 4.64 2.74
C ILE A 147 -16.76 3.97 1.66
N ALA A 148 -16.00 4.78 0.90
CA ALA A 148 -14.86 4.26 0.17
C ALA A 148 -13.70 4.03 1.15
N TYR A 149 -12.97 2.95 0.97
CA TYR A 149 -11.76 2.65 1.73
C TYR A 149 -10.55 2.89 0.84
N SER A 150 -9.44 3.32 1.44
CA SER A 150 -8.15 3.33 0.76
C SER A 150 -7.18 2.37 1.41
N SER A 151 -6.54 1.54 0.60
CA SER A 151 -5.32 0.86 0.99
C SER A 151 -4.18 1.84 0.80
N PRO A 152 -3.51 2.30 1.87
CA PRO A 152 -2.38 3.20 1.71
C PRO A 152 -1.26 2.57 0.87
N GLY A 153 -0.48 3.42 0.22
CA GLY A 153 0.70 2.96 -0.53
C GLY A 153 1.73 2.29 0.38
N SER A 154 2.56 1.43 -0.19
CA SER A 154 3.53 0.60 0.55
C SER A 154 4.48 1.41 1.43
N GLY A 155 4.92 2.59 0.99
CA GLY A 155 5.72 3.50 1.80
C GLY A 155 5.02 3.95 3.08
N VAL A 156 3.71 4.22 3.02
CA VAL A 156 2.89 4.58 4.20
C VAL A 156 2.72 3.38 5.12
N ILE A 157 2.43 2.18 4.57
CA ILE A 157 2.27 0.96 5.37
C ILE A 157 3.56 0.65 6.12
N VAL A 158 4.72 0.70 5.45
CA VAL A 158 6.05 0.49 6.06
C VAL A 158 6.32 1.52 7.15
N ALA A 159 6.13 2.81 6.83
CA ALA A 159 6.38 3.90 7.78
C ALA A 159 5.51 3.78 9.04
N CYS A 160 4.22 3.52 8.87
CA CYS A 160 3.28 3.33 9.97
C CYS A 160 3.62 2.09 10.81
N THR A 161 4.00 0.97 10.16
CA THR A 161 4.32 -0.27 10.87
C THR A 161 5.53 -0.09 11.77
N ILE A 162 6.61 0.51 11.25
CA ILE A 162 7.82 0.77 12.05
C ILE A 162 7.52 1.76 13.18
N ALA A 163 6.82 2.86 12.90
CA ALA A 163 6.45 3.83 13.92
C ALA A 163 5.58 3.20 15.02
N ALA A 164 4.61 2.37 14.65
CA ALA A 164 3.72 1.68 15.58
C ALA A 164 4.44 0.64 16.45
N ALA A 165 5.39 -0.10 15.88
CA ALA A 165 6.24 -1.03 16.64
C ALA A 165 7.06 -0.27 17.68
N LEU A 166 7.78 0.75 17.24
CA LEU A 166 8.64 1.54 18.11
C LEU A 166 7.87 2.30 19.20
N ALA A 167 6.64 2.76 18.91
CA ALA A 167 5.80 3.49 19.88
C ALA A 167 5.55 2.71 21.16
N LYS A 168 5.56 1.38 21.12
CA LYS A 168 5.40 0.51 22.31
C LYS A 168 6.53 0.69 23.33
N LEU A 169 7.67 1.22 22.89
CA LEU A 169 8.85 1.45 23.70
C LEU A 169 9.09 2.93 24.00
N SER A 170 8.13 3.79 23.63
CA SER A 170 8.14 5.23 23.89
C SER A 170 9.44 5.92 23.45
N PRO A 171 9.79 5.89 22.15
CA PRO A 171 11.00 6.55 21.66
C PRO A 171 10.88 8.07 21.82
N LEU A 172 12.01 8.72 22.11
CA LEU A 172 12.11 10.17 22.13
C LEU A 172 12.00 10.77 20.73
N ARG A 173 12.58 10.04 19.75
CA ARG A 173 12.63 10.44 18.35
C ARG A 173 12.74 9.24 17.45
N THR A 174 12.09 9.29 16.30
CA THR A 174 12.23 8.32 15.21
C THR A 174 12.48 9.03 13.89
N VAL A 175 13.40 8.49 13.09
CA VAL A 175 13.71 8.94 11.74
C VAL A 175 13.63 7.74 10.82
N GLN A 176 13.05 7.91 9.64
CA GLN A 176 12.97 6.85 8.63
C GLN A 176 13.41 7.40 7.27
N MET A 177 14.36 6.73 6.65
CA MET A 177 14.76 6.97 5.28
C MET A 177 14.21 5.85 4.42
N LEU A 178 13.33 6.20 3.51
CA LEU A 178 12.61 5.29 2.62
C LEU A 178 13.29 5.27 1.24
N PHE A 179 13.42 4.07 0.67
CA PHE A 179 14.03 3.83 -0.63
C PHE A 179 12.97 3.22 -1.58
N PRO A 180 12.15 4.06 -2.24
CA PRO A 180 11.16 3.57 -3.19
C PRO A 180 11.82 2.89 -4.39
N PRO A 181 11.26 1.76 -4.89
CA PRO A 181 11.64 1.16 -6.16
C PRO A 181 11.01 1.92 -7.32
N VAL A 182 11.52 1.70 -8.54
CA VAL A 182 10.96 2.34 -9.74
C VAL A 182 9.55 1.85 -10.08
N SER A 183 9.15 0.67 -9.64
CA SER A 183 7.80 0.13 -9.82
C SER A 183 6.70 0.92 -9.07
N GLU A 184 7.06 1.86 -8.19
CA GLU A 184 6.10 2.85 -7.67
C GLU A 184 5.57 3.79 -8.79
N ARG A 185 6.27 3.87 -9.92
CA ARG A 185 5.85 4.53 -11.17
C ARG A 185 5.25 3.55 -12.18
N ASP A 186 4.74 2.40 -11.69
CA ASP A 186 4.19 1.32 -12.49
C ASP A 186 5.17 0.79 -13.55
N GLN A 187 4.66 0.15 -14.60
CA GLN A 187 5.45 -0.43 -15.69
C GLN A 187 6.39 0.59 -16.34
N ALA A 188 5.94 1.83 -16.49
CA ALA A 188 6.75 2.89 -17.09
C ALA A 188 8.08 3.14 -16.34
N GLY A 189 8.05 3.11 -15.00
CA GLY A 189 9.26 3.24 -14.20
C GLY A 189 10.21 2.04 -14.35
N VAL A 190 9.65 0.84 -14.44
CA VAL A 190 10.41 -0.41 -14.69
C VAL A 190 11.08 -0.37 -16.06
N ASP A 191 10.33 -0.02 -17.10
CA ASP A 191 10.82 0.05 -18.48
C ASP A 191 11.92 1.12 -18.64
N GLU A 192 11.79 2.26 -17.96
CA GLU A 192 12.80 3.31 -17.99
C GLU A 192 14.11 2.86 -17.32
N LEU A 193 14.06 2.23 -16.13
CA LEU A 193 15.26 1.70 -15.47
C LEU A 193 15.95 0.62 -16.34
N GLU A 194 15.18 -0.29 -16.94
CA GLU A 194 15.68 -1.33 -17.82
C GLU A 194 16.37 -0.70 -19.06
N SER A 195 15.67 0.21 -19.73
CA SER A 195 16.19 0.91 -20.92
C SER A 195 17.44 1.71 -20.60
N GLN A 196 17.44 2.50 -19.52
CA GLN A 196 18.61 3.26 -19.08
C GLN A 196 19.80 2.33 -18.77
N THR A 197 19.56 1.22 -18.09
CA THR A 197 20.59 0.23 -17.76
C THR A 197 21.23 -0.34 -19.02
N ALA A 198 20.43 -0.82 -19.97
CA ALA A 198 20.90 -1.39 -21.23
C ALA A 198 21.67 -0.37 -22.09
N ASN A 199 21.16 0.86 -22.16
CA ASN A 199 21.78 1.91 -22.96
C ASN A 199 23.12 2.39 -22.36
N LEU A 200 23.19 2.58 -21.03
CA LEU A 200 24.43 2.96 -20.35
C LEU A 200 25.53 1.90 -20.53
N LEU A 201 25.20 0.62 -20.38
CA LEU A 201 26.15 -0.46 -20.60
C LEU A 201 26.59 -0.59 -22.06
N SER A 202 25.78 -0.08 -23.01
CA SER A 202 26.08 -0.07 -24.44
C SER A 202 26.64 1.27 -24.93
N PHE A 203 26.98 2.21 -24.03
CA PHE A 203 27.47 3.56 -24.34
C PHE A 203 26.50 4.34 -25.25
N ARG A 204 25.18 4.20 -25.06
CA ARG A 204 24.14 4.88 -25.81
C ARG A 204 23.49 5.99 -24.98
N PRO A 205 22.90 7.00 -25.61
CA PRO A 205 22.07 7.98 -24.91
C PRO A 205 20.90 7.32 -24.19
N ILE A 206 20.54 7.85 -23.02
CA ILE A 206 19.42 7.38 -22.21
C ILE A 206 18.20 8.28 -22.38
N ALA A 207 17.00 7.70 -22.35
CA ALA A 207 15.75 8.43 -22.16
C ALA A 207 15.54 8.71 -20.66
N GLN A 208 14.84 9.80 -20.35
CA GLN A 208 14.56 10.27 -18.99
C GLN A 208 13.10 10.76 -18.92
N SER A 209 12.16 9.96 -19.41
CA SER A 209 10.77 10.36 -19.62
C SER A 209 9.89 10.25 -18.37
N VAL A 210 10.24 9.37 -17.43
CA VAL A 210 9.47 9.13 -16.21
C VAL A 210 10.02 9.90 -15.01
N PHE A 211 11.35 9.89 -14.85
CA PHE A 211 12.00 10.52 -13.70
C PHE A 211 12.67 11.86 -14.04
N ASP A 212 12.74 12.21 -15.33
CA ASP A 212 13.50 13.37 -15.82
C ASP A 212 14.94 13.39 -15.25
N ALA A 213 15.51 12.21 -15.05
CA ALA A 213 16.83 12.00 -14.46
C ALA A 213 17.37 10.60 -14.82
N GLN A 214 18.69 10.44 -14.71
CA GLN A 214 19.29 9.11 -14.74
C GLN A 214 19.03 8.41 -13.42
N VAL A 215 18.16 7.37 -13.43
CA VAL A 215 17.89 6.52 -12.27
C VAL A 215 18.80 5.30 -12.25
N ALA A 216 19.20 4.77 -13.40
CA ALA A 216 20.08 3.61 -13.49
C ALA A 216 21.45 3.90 -12.85
N PHE A 217 21.89 3.02 -11.95
CA PHE A 217 23.15 3.11 -11.18
C PHE A 217 23.27 4.38 -10.33
N ASN A 218 22.15 4.97 -9.89
CA ASN A 218 22.15 6.24 -9.18
C ASN A 218 21.15 6.22 -8.00
N LEU A 219 21.47 6.99 -6.94
CA LEU A 219 20.58 7.31 -5.85
C LEU A 219 20.15 8.78 -6.01
N LEU A 220 18.83 9.04 -6.10
CA LEU A 220 18.34 10.38 -6.34
C LEU A 220 17.66 10.95 -5.09
N ALA A 221 18.11 12.12 -4.64
CA ALA A 221 17.46 12.92 -3.61
C ALA A 221 16.34 13.81 -4.18
N GLY A 222 16.18 13.86 -5.50
CA GLY A 222 15.16 14.57 -6.26
C GLY A 222 15.09 14.05 -7.68
N TYR A 223 13.93 14.23 -8.33
CA TYR A 223 13.75 14.02 -9.77
C TYR A 223 14.09 15.30 -10.55
N GLY A 224 14.12 15.23 -11.87
CA GLY A 224 14.21 16.42 -12.70
C GLY A 224 12.95 17.30 -12.62
N ASP A 225 13.05 18.52 -13.12
CA ASP A 225 12.03 19.57 -12.94
C ASP A 225 10.70 19.24 -13.66
N GLU A 226 10.77 18.46 -14.75
CA GLU A 226 9.60 18.06 -15.55
C GLU A 226 8.87 16.85 -14.96
N CYS A 227 9.49 16.11 -14.02
CA CYS A 227 8.87 14.94 -13.40
C CYS A 227 7.76 15.33 -12.43
N LYS A 228 6.56 14.77 -12.65
CA LYS A 228 5.40 14.98 -11.78
C LYS A 228 4.76 13.64 -11.35
N PRO A 229 4.44 13.52 -10.05
CA PRO A 229 4.88 14.38 -8.95
C PRO A 229 6.40 14.31 -8.74
N SER A 230 7.01 15.38 -8.24
CA SER A 230 8.40 15.40 -7.82
C SER A 230 8.63 14.46 -6.62
N LEU A 231 9.88 14.05 -6.35
CA LEU A 231 10.18 13.22 -5.19
C LEU A 231 9.83 13.90 -3.85
N ALA A 232 9.90 15.24 -3.82
CA ALA A 232 9.48 16.03 -2.65
C ALA A 232 7.97 15.94 -2.43
N GLU A 233 7.16 16.07 -3.47
CA GLU A 233 5.71 15.91 -3.39
C GLU A 233 5.30 14.48 -2.97
N VAL A 234 6.00 13.46 -3.47
CA VAL A 234 5.79 12.06 -3.03
C VAL A 234 6.11 11.91 -1.54
N ARG A 235 7.23 12.47 -1.06
CA ARG A 235 7.59 12.46 0.35
C ARG A 235 6.53 13.16 1.21
N GLU A 236 6.06 14.31 0.77
CA GLU A 236 5.04 15.08 1.49
C GLU A 236 3.72 14.31 1.57
N ALA A 237 3.31 13.64 0.50
CA ALA A 237 2.14 12.79 0.48
C ALA A 237 2.28 11.63 1.48
N ILE A 238 3.40 10.90 1.46
CA ILE A 238 3.66 9.80 2.42
C ILE A 238 3.67 10.34 3.86
N ALA A 239 4.29 11.48 4.12
CA ALA A 239 4.36 12.07 5.45
C ALA A 239 2.97 12.50 5.95
N ARG A 240 2.17 13.13 5.10
CA ARG A 240 0.78 13.51 5.41
C ARG A 240 -0.05 12.27 5.74
N ASP A 241 -0.07 11.28 4.86
CA ASP A 241 -0.90 10.08 5.01
C ASP A 241 -0.46 9.26 6.24
N THR A 242 0.86 9.19 6.51
CA THR A 242 1.41 8.59 7.73
C THR A 242 0.95 9.36 8.97
N SER A 243 1.01 10.69 8.94
CA SER A 243 0.58 11.55 10.05
C SER A 243 -0.91 11.41 10.33
N GLU A 244 -1.74 11.43 9.29
CA GLU A 244 -3.20 11.25 9.41
C GLU A 244 -3.54 9.88 9.97
N TYR A 245 -2.88 8.83 9.50
CA TYR A 245 -3.12 7.47 9.96
C TYR A 245 -2.71 7.25 11.42
N LEU A 246 -1.58 7.81 11.86
CA LEU A 246 -1.08 7.71 13.22
C LEU A 246 -1.70 8.74 14.18
N ALA A 247 -2.49 9.69 13.69
CA ALA A 247 -2.95 10.90 14.38
C ALA A 247 -3.36 10.68 15.84
N GLY A 248 -2.69 11.39 16.74
CA GLY A 248 -2.98 11.45 18.17
C GLY A 248 -2.66 10.17 18.97
N ARG A 249 -2.05 9.15 18.36
CA ARG A 249 -1.81 7.83 18.98
C ARG A 249 -0.34 7.42 19.00
N VAL A 250 0.37 7.76 17.94
CA VAL A 250 1.80 7.45 17.77
C VAL A 250 2.51 8.71 17.28
N ALA A 251 3.73 8.94 17.79
CA ALA A 251 4.56 10.03 17.29
C ALA A 251 4.92 9.79 15.82
N VAL A 252 4.73 10.82 14.99
CA VAL A 252 5.03 10.74 13.56
C VAL A 252 6.55 10.77 13.38
N PRO A 253 7.12 9.82 12.62
CA PRO A 253 8.56 9.82 12.34
C PRO A 253 8.95 10.98 11.41
N ALA A 254 10.19 11.47 11.54
CA ALA A 254 10.77 12.29 10.49
C ALA A 254 11.05 11.41 9.26
N LEU A 255 10.53 11.80 8.09
CA LEU A 255 10.61 11.01 6.87
C LEU A 255 11.50 11.67 5.81
N GLN A 256 12.34 10.86 5.17
CA GLN A 256 13.10 11.23 3.98
C GLN A 256 12.98 10.13 2.92
N LEU A 257 12.97 10.53 1.65
CA LEU A 257 12.96 9.64 0.50
C LEU A 257 14.24 9.78 -0.32
N VAL A 258 14.75 8.63 -0.77
CA VAL A 258 15.84 8.55 -1.74
C VAL A 258 15.45 7.50 -2.78
N GLN A 259 15.21 7.92 -4.04
CA GLN A 259 14.90 6.97 -5.12
C GLN A 259 16.07 6.01 -5.31
N ALA A 260 15.78 4.72 -5.20
CA ALA A 260 16.77 3.66 -5.43
C ALA A 260 16.68 3.11 -6.86
N PRO A 261 17.81 2.69 -7.46
CA PRO A 261 17.86 2.08 -8.79
C PRO A 261 17.50 0.59 -8.73
N VAL A 262 16.37 0.27 -8.14
CA VAL A 262 15.87 -1.10 -7.99
C VAL A 262 14.48 -1.23 -8.61
N PHE A 263 14.19 -2.38 -9.22
CA PHE A 263 12.92 -2.60 -9.90
C PHE A 263 11.77 -2.70 -8.90
N TYR A 264 11.92 -3.54 -7.88
CA TYR A 264 10.89 -3.89 -6.90
C TYR A 264 11.46 -3.89 -5.48
N GLY A 265 10.56 -3.89 -4.52
CA GLY A 265 10.89 -3.94 -3.11
C GLY A 265 11.15 -2.56 -2.50
N TYR A 266 10.37 -2.23 -1.48
CA TYR A 266 10.49 -0.99 -0.73
C TYR A 266 11.42 -1.19 0.45
N ALA A 267 12.59 -0.53 0.47
CA ALA A 267 13.51 -0.62 1.59
C ALA A 267 13.40 0.60 2.52
N VAL A 268 13.74 0.41 3.77
CA VAL A 268 13.76 1.46 4.80
C VAL A 268 14.93 1.30 5.74
N ALA A 269 15.63 2.40 6.01
CA ALA A 269 16.54 2.53 7.14
C ALA A 269 15.87 3.42 8.19
N ALA A 270 15.64 2.88 9.39
CA ALA A 270 15.05 3.64 10.48
C ALA A 270 16.02 3.76 11.66
N TYR A 271 15.91 4.88 12.35
CA TYR A 271 16.65 5.14 13.60
C TYR A 271 15.67 5.54 14.69
N ALA A 272 15.83 4.96 15.86
CA ALA A 272 15.07 5.32 17.03
C ALA A 272 16.00 5.65 18.20
N GLU A 273 15.67 6.73 18.91
CA GLU A 273 16.38 7.12 20.14
C GLU A 273 15.41 7.02 21.33
N PHE A 274 15.87 6.46 22.43
CA PHE A 274 15.08 6.22 23.63
C PHE A 274 15.67 6.99 24.83
N ALA A 275 14.91 7.13 25.90
CA ALA A 275 15.42 7.72 27.15
C ALA A 275 16.44 6.80 27.84
N ALA A 276 16.32 5.50 27.66
CA ALA A 276 17.25 4.46 28.07
C ALA A 276 17.22 3.32 27.05
N PRO A 277 18.32 2.57 26.85
CA PRO A 277 18.36 1.50 25.86
C PRO A 277 17.32 0.41 26.22
N PRO A 278 16.36 0.15 25.32
CA PRO A 278 15.39 -0.92 25.55
C PRO A 278 16.08 -2.29 25.40
N PRO A 279 15.65 -3.31 26.16
CA PRO A 279 16.10 -4.67 25.96
C PRO A 279 15.82 -5.14 24.51
N HIS A 280 16.80 -5.82 23.91
CA HIS A 280 16.70 -6.28 22.52
C HIS A 280 15.45 -7.14 22.27
N GLU A 281 15.12 -8.05 23.18
CA GLU A 281 13.92 -8.90 23.12
C GLU A 281 12.62 -8.08 23.08
N GLN A 282 12.58 -6.92 23.75
CA GLN A 282 11.40 -6.04 23.70
C GLN A 282 11.26 -5.34 22.36
N LEU A 283 12.37 -4.96 21.72
CA LEU A 283 12.37 -4.43 20.36
C LEU A 283 11.84 -5.48 19.38
N GLU A 284 12.38 -6.70 19.42
CA GLU A 284 11.92 -7.79 18.56
C GLU A 284 10.44 -8.11 18.78
N ALA A 285 9.98 -8.24 20.03
CA ALA A 285 8.59 -8.48 20.37
C ALA A 285 7.64 -7.38 19.88
N ALA A 286 8.09 -6.12 19.91
CA ALA A 286 7.33 -4.99 19.41
C ALA A 286 7.04 -5.12 17.90
N PHE A 287 8.02 -5.49 17.10
CA PHE A 287 7.85 -5.72 15.66
C PHE A 287 7.03 -6.99 15.38
N ALA A 288 7.36 -8.11 16.01
CA ALA A 288 6.65 -9.38 15.82
C ALA A 288 5.13 -9.26 16.08
N SER A 289 4.74 -8.41 17.04
CA SER A 289 3.33 -8.17 17.38
C SER A 289 2.51 -7.50 16.27
N LEU A 290 3.15 -6.96 15.24
CA LEU A 290 2.51 -6.32 14.07
C LEU A 290 2.56 -7.22 12.82
N GLY A 291 2.94 -8.49 12.95
CA GLY A 291 3.06 -9.42 11.83
C GLY A 291 4.28 -9.16 10.96
N VAL A 292 5.29 -8.48 11.51
CA VAL A 292 6.57 -8.26 10.84
C VAL A 292 7.43 -9.51 11.01
N LYS A 293 8.10 -9.96 9.96
CA LYS A 293 9.03 -11.08 9.98
C LYS A 293 10.43 -10.59 10.35
N LEU A 294 10.95 -11.09 11.44
CA LEU A 294 12.31 -10.78 11.89
C LEU A 294 13.28 -11.82 11.35
N ALA A 295 14.39 -11.37 10.76
CA ALA A 295 15.45 -12.27 10.32
C ALA A 295 16.13 -12.91 11.55
N ALA A 296 16.34 -14.22 11.50
CA ALA A 296 17.13 -14.90 12.54
C ALA A 296 18.58 -14.43 12.50
N SER A 297 19.26 -14.45 13.66
CA SER A 297 20.63 -13.90 13.78
C SER A 297 21.67 -14.57 12.88
N ALA A 298 21.39 -15.78 12.37
CA ALA A 298 22.24 -16.51 11.44
C ALA A 298 21.85 -16.32 9.96
N GLU A 299 20.72 -15.69 9.67
CA GLU A 299 20.24 -15.44 8.33
C GLU A 299 20.85 -14.16 7.74
N PRO A 300 21.07 -14.13 6.41
CA PRO A 300 21.43 -12.88 5.73
C PRO A 300 20.36 -11.80 5.96
N ALA A 301 20.78 -10.54 6.04
CA ALA A 301 19.83 -9.44 6.10
C ALA A 301 18.87 -9.46 4.90
N PRO A 302 17.56 -9.22 5.11
CA PRO A 302 16.59 -9.16 4.02
C PRO A 302 16.93 -8.02 3.07
N ASN A 303 16.68 -8.26 1.79
CA ASN A 303 16.94 -7.32 0.71
C ASN A 303 15.82 -7.38 -0.35
N ASN A 304 15.85 -6.47 -1.31
CA ASN A 304 14.80 -6.34 -2.33
C ASN A 304 14.56 -7.64 -3.14
N VAL A 305 15.59 -8.47 -3.30
CA VAL A 305 15.45 -9.75 -4.03
C VAL A 305 14.85 -10.83 -3.13
N SER A 306 15.29 -10.91 -1.87
CA SER A 306 14.84 -11.97 -0.96
C SER A 306 13.40 -11.83 -0.49
N VAL A 307 12.79 -10.63 -0.60
CA VAL A 307 11.40 -10.39 -0.20
C VAL A 307 10.41 -10.44 -1.37
N ALA A 308 10.88 -10.73 -2.58
CA ALA A 308 10.00 -10.84 -3.74
C ALA A 308 8.96 -11.96 -3.53
N GLY A 309 7.69 -11.60 -3.65
CA GLY A 309 6.56 -12.51 -3.40
C GLY A 309 6.20 -12.72 -1.92
N GLU A 310 6.87 -12.06 -0.97
CA GLU A 310 6.53 -12.14 0.45
C GLU A 310 5.48 -11.09 0.83
N SER A 311 4.55 -11.49 1.69
CA SER A 311 3.39 -10.64 2.07
C SER A 311 3.66 -9.76 3.29
N GLU A 312 4.75 -10.00 4.00
CA GLU A 312 5.11 -9.33 5.25
C GLU A 312 6.24 -8.32 5.02
N ILE A 313 6.37 -7.39 5.96
CA ILE A 313 7.57 -6.56 6.08
C ILE A 313 8.62 -7.40 6.79
N HIS A 314 9.81 -7.49 6.21
CA HIS A 314 10.95 -8.19 6.78
C HIS A 314 11.89 -7.18 7.43
N ILE A 315 12.23 -7.40 8.69
CA ILE A 315 13.18 -6.59 9.45
C ILE A 315 14.45 -7.41 9.67
N ALA A 316 15.61 -6.82 9.37
CA ALA A 316 16.91 -7.36 9.73
C ALA A 316 17.10 -7.34 11.24
N ARG A 317 18.23 -7.88 11.71
CA ARG A 317 18.65 -7.72 13.09
C ARG A 317 18.70 -6.23 13.46
N ILE A 318 18.03 -5.89 14.56
CA ILE A 318 18.06 -4.53 15.10
C ILE A 318 19.43 -4.30 15.74
N GLU A 319 20.11 -3.23 15.34
CA GLU A 319 21.48 -2.95 15.75
C GLU A 319 21.52 -1.76 16.72
N PRO A 320 22.22 -1.89 17.89
CA PRO A 320 22.44 -0.74 18.75
C PRO A 320 23.35 0.27 18.04
N ASP A 321 23.12 1.56 18.28
CA ASP A 321 24.02 2.60 17.79
C ASP A 321 25.32 2.63 18.61
N PRO A 322 26.50 2.52 17.99
CA PRO A 322 27.77 2.49 18.73
C PRO A 322 28.13 3.83 19.39
N SER A 323 27.53 4.93 18.93
CA SER A 323 27.81 6.29 19.42
C SER A 323 26.78 6.79 20.42
N VAL A 324 25.52 6.26 20.33
CA VAL A 324 24.41 6.65 21.20
C VAL A 324 23.85 5.40 21.85
N ALA A 325 24.22 5.13 23.08
CA ALA A 325 23.87 3.89 23.81
C ALA A 325 22.35 3.63 23.85
N SER A 326 21.52 4.66 23.77
CA SER A 326 20.05 4.56 23.71
C SER A 326 19.49 4.59 22.29
N GLY A 327 20.34 4.54 21.27
CA GLY A 327 19.96 4.51 19.85
C GLY A 327 19.89 3.10 19.29
N ALA A 328 18.97 2.89 18.34
CA ALA A 328 18.85 1.64 17.61
C ALA A 328 18.62 1.89 16.12
N TRP A 329 19.32 1.13 15.27
CA TRP A 329 19.14 1.09 13.82
C TRP A 329 18.31 -0.11 13.43
N ILE A 330 17.37 0.13 12.50
CA ILE A 330 16.46 -0.87 11.96
C ILE A 330 16.56 -0.83 10.44
N TRP A 331 16.86 -1.97 9.84
CA TRP A 331 16.76 -2.15 8.39
C TRP A 331 15.53 -3.00 8.07
N GLY A 332 14.67 -2.52 7.17
CA GLY A 332 13.46 -3.21 6.76
C GLY A 332 13.29 -3.21 5.25
N VAL A 333 12.64 -4.25 4.73
CA VAL A 333 12.31 -4.38 3.30
C VAL A 333 10.95 -5.08 3.16
N ALA A 334 10.18 -4.71 2.14
CA ALA A 334 8.92 -5.34 1.79
C ALA A 334 8.74 -5.39 0.27
N ASP A 335 8.06 -6.41 -0.24
CA ASP A 335 7.57 -6.38 -1.63
C ASP A 335 6.50 -5.29 -1.72
N ASN A 336 6.77 -4.25 -2.50
CA ASN A 336 5.93 -3.06 -2.53
C ASN A 336 4.56 -3.30 -3.18
N LEU A 337 4.52 -4.08 -4.25
CA LEU A 337 3.25 -4.37 -4.94
C LEU A 337 2.38 -5.30 -4.09
N ARG A 338 3.01 -6.36 -3.57
CA ARG A 338 2.33 -7.37 -2.78
C ARG A 338 1.81 -6.82 -1.45
N LEU A 339 2.60 -6.01 -0.75
CA LEU A 339 2.19 -5.40 0.53
C LEU A 339 0.91 -4.56 0.38
N ALA A 340 0.83 -3.71 -0.67
CA ALA A 340 -0.33 -2.89 -0.95
C ALA A 340 -1.55 -3.73 -1.35
N ALA A 341 -1.36 -4.74 -2.20
CA ALA A 341 -2.42 -5.65 -2.66
C ALA A 341 -2.97 -6.50 -1.50
N VAL A 342 -2.10 -7.09 -0.68
CA VAL A 342 -2.50 -7.85 0.52
C VAL A 342 -3.30 -6.98 1.48
N ASN A 343 -2.88 -5.74 1.70
CA ASN A 343 -3.63 -4.82 2.57
C ASN A 343 -5.03 -4.55 2.02
N ALA A 344 -5.17 -4.31 0.72
CA ALA A 344 -6.47 -4.08 0.06
C ALA A 344 -7.39 -5.31 0.16
N VAL A 345 -6.86 -6.51 -0.07
CA VAL A 345 -7.65 -7.75 0.06
C VAL A 345 -8.06 -7.99 1.51
N ARG A 346 -7.17 -7.74 2.48
CA ARG A 346 -7.52 -7.82 3.92
C ARG A 346 -8.64 -6.85 4.30
N ILE A 347 -8.69 -5.65 3.72
CA ILE A 347 -9.83 -4.73 3.90
C ILE A 347 -11.13 -5.41 3.46
N ALA A 348 -11.15 -6.01 2.26
CA ALA A 348 -12.32 -6.70 1.74
C ALA A 348 -12.71 -7.92 2.60
N GLU A 349 -11.74 -8.72 3.05
CA GLU A 349 -11.97 -9.87 3.94
C GLU A 349 -12.64 -9.45 5.26
N GLU A 350 -12.15 -8.38 5.89
CA GLU A 350 -12.75 -7.85 7.12
C GLU A 350 -14.20 -7.37 6.89
N LEU A 351 -14.47 -6.78 5.71
CA LEU A 351 -15.81 -6.33 5.34
C LEU A 351 -16.75 -7.50 5.01
N VAL A 352 -16.23 -8.62 4.51
CA VAL A 352 -17.00 -9.85 4.31
C VAL A 352 -17.33 -10.51 5.64
N ALA A 353 -16.32 -10.61 6.54
CA ALA A 353 -16.48 -11.27 7.84
C ALA A 353 -17.40 -10.50 8.80
N LYS A 354 -17.40 -9.19 8.73
CA LYS A 354 -18.19 -8.28 9.58
C LYS A 354 -18.84 -7.20 8.72
N PRO A 355 -19.93 -7.50 8.00
CA PRO A 355 -20.60 -6.49 7.20
C PRO A 355 -20.99 -5.30 8.09
N PRO A 356 -20.98 -4.06 7.54
CA PRO A 356 -21.44 -2.90 8.27
C PRO A 356 -22.86 -3.15 8.78
N VAL A 357 -23.11 -2.79 10.03
CA VAL A 357 -24.47 -2.82 10.61
C VAL A 357 -25.33 -1.88 9.76
N GLN A 358 -26.40 -2.40 9.16
CA GLN A 358 -27.34 -1.67 8.33
C GLN A 358 -28.09 -0.62 9.15
#